data_e5f4d36346f71f39f6910a48bef5e984
#
_entry.id   e5f4d36346f71f39f6910a48bef5e984
#
_cell.length_a   1.000
_cell.length_b   1.000
_cell.length_c   1.000
_cell.angle_alpha   90.00
_cell.angle_beta   90.00
_cell.angle_gamma   90.00
#
_symmetry.space_group_name_H-M   'P 1'
#
loop_
_entity.id
_entity.type
_entity.pdbx_description
1 polymer ?
#
loop_
_entity_poly.entity_id
_entity_poly.type
_entity_poly.pdbx_seq_one_letter_code
_entity_poly.pdbx_strand_id
1 'polypeptide(L)'
;MNNLRDPNALITRHPDWQWQDFLTRACQISAQLKQEQIKSVAFWFDDAALFACAMLACFHSGTRILLPPNLLSENQQWIKENADFLFDDTLFNHYGIAQKHPENPPHFDCHDSTEIWLKTSGSSGQAKILVKTARQMWLEAEAIHQSLPFPQGNHIHLVSSVSVQHHYGLSYRIMLPLIMGWTIARQQQPYPEGLIEESFAAPASIWISSPTLLTRLNLDDAKLHQCPLLGMISSGGVLPADIGNAIRQQLKADVIECYGSTETGAIAFRADDGLWQPTTMTKVGLNSEGALWVDSAWLNQREQTADGAELFEDKFHLLGRIDRIVKFGDKRISLVKIEQDLLRHPWVADCYIAQHPVHFRPAAWVALNLDGIQSYQQLGRSAFVSQLRHFLIKTQEHSGLPRFWRFVETLPRNSQSKISKPDFEQAFLAEKEDAL
;
A
#
# COMPACT_ATOMS: atom_id res chain seq x y z
N MET A 1 23.42 4.02 -11.80
CA MET A 1 22.72 2.81 -12.25
C MET A 1 23.46 1.98 -13.28
N ASN A 2 24.18 2.54 -14.20
CA ASN A 2 24.78 1.80 -15.32
C ASN A 2 25.82 0.73 -14.98
N ASN A 3 26.33 0.68 -13.75
CA ASN A 3 27.34 -0.30 -13.33
C ASN A 3 26.81 -1.36 -12.34
N LEU A 4 25.51 -1.42 -12.09
CA LEU A 4 24.94 -2.22 -11.01
C LEU A 4 24.36 -3.58 -11.46
N ARG A 5 24.17 -3.80 -12.76
CA ARG A 5 23.64 -5.07 -13.28
C ARG A 5 24.46 -5.60 -14.45
N ASP A 6 24.68 -6.92 -14.44
CA ASP A 6 25.13 -7.63 -15.63
C ASP A 6 24.13 -7.36 -16.78
N PRO A 7 24.60 -7.01 -17.99
CA PRO A 7 23.75 -6.85 -19.17
C PRO A 7 22.81 -8.03 -19.44
N ASN A 8 23.25 -9.24 -19.13
CA ASN A 8 22.47 -10.48 -19.29
C ASN A 8 21.57 -10.82 -18.09
N ALA A 9 21.60 -10.03 -17.00
CA ALA A 9 20.72 -10.25 -15.85
C ALA A 9 19.26 -10.06 -16.26
N LEU A 10 18.37 -10.93 -15.78
CA LEU A 10 16.95 -10.83 -16.04
C LEU A 10 16.34 -9.66 -15.23
N ILE A 11 15.47 -8.90 -15.88
CA ILE A 11 14.59 -7.93 -15.22
C ILE A 11 13.22 -8.53 -14.90
N THR A 12 12.79 -9.48 -15.69
CA THR A 12 11.54 -10.22 -15.50
C THR A 12 11.63 -11.61 -16.14
N ARG A 13 10.65 -12.47 -15.83
CA ARG A 13 10.51 -13.82 -16.31
C ARG A 13 9.16 -14.01 -17.01
N HIS A 14 9.02 -15.07 -17.78
CA HIS A 14 7.78 -15.52 -18.42
C HIS A 14 7.02 -14.46 -19.26
N PRO A 15 7.60 -14.01 -20.42
CA PRO A 15 8.87 -14.40 -21.00
C PRO A 15 10.05 -13.65 -20.36
N ASP A 16 11.21 -14.27 -20.42
CA ASP A 16 12.46 -13.68 -19.94
C ASP A 16 12.78 -12.40 -20.70
N TRP A 17 13.24 -11.40 -19.96
CA TRP A 17 13.71 -10.14 -20.53
C TRP A 17 15.02 -9.73 -19.86
N GLN A 18 16.08 -9.60 -20.66
CA GLN A 18 17.40 -9.24 -20.18
C GLN A 18 17.50 -7.72 -19.96
N TRP A 19 18.33 -7.32 -19.01
CA TRP A 19 18.57 -5.93 -18.67
C TRP A 19 19.00 -5.09 -19.87
N GLN A 20 19.89 -5.60 -20.72
CA GLN A 20 20.33 -4.90 -21.92
C GLN A 20 19.19 -4.60 -22.90
N ASP A 21 18.34 -5.59 -23.16
CA ASP A 21 17.20 -5.42 -24.07
C ASP A 21 16.15 -4.48 -23.49
N PHE A 22 15.93 -4.57 -22.18
CA PHE A 22 15.06 -3.66 -21.43
C PHE A 22 15.54 -2.21 -21.54
N LEU A 23 16.83 -1.92 -21.33
CA LEU A 23 17.41 -0.59 -21.49
C LEU A 23 17.35 -0.10 -22.93
N THR A 24 17.66 -0.98 -23.89
CA THR A 24 17.54 -0.67 -25.31
C THR A 24 16.14 -0.23 -25.69
N ARG A 25 15.15 -0.96 -25.16
CA ARG A 25 13.74 -0.64 -25.38
C ARG A 25 13.34 0.69 -24.76
N ALA A 26 13.78 0.97 -23.54
CA ALA A 26 13.55 2.25 -22.89
C ALA A 26 14.14 3.42 -23.69
N CYS A 27 15.33 3.25 -24.29
CA CYS A 27 15.94 4.25 -25.15
C CYS A 27 15.12 4.52 -26.41
N GLN A 28 14.64 3.48 -27.08
CA GLN A 28 13.82 3.61 -28.28
C GLN A 28 12.55 4.40 -28.00
N ILE A 29 11.86 4.08 -26.89
CA ILE A 29 10.67 4.83 -26.46
C ILE A 29 11.03 6.28 -26.12
N SER A 30 12.09 6.49 -25.37
CA SER A 30 12.56 7.87 -25.02
C SER A 30 12.89 8.70 -26.26
N ALA A 31 13.55 8.11 -27.26
CA ALA A 31 13.89 8.79 -28.52
C ALA A 31 12.62 9.23 -29.26
N GLN A 32 11.61 8.39 -29.34
CA GLN A 32 10.34 8.74 -29.96
C GLN A 32 9.58 9.81 -29.19
N LEU A 33 9.50 9.71 -27.85
CA LEU A 33 8.90 10.75 -27.00
C LEU A 33 9.53 12.11 -27.23
N LYS A 34 10.87 12.18 -27.35
CA LYS A 34 11.61 13.41 -27.66
C LYS A 34 11.32 13.89 -29.08
N GLN A 35 11.33 13.02 -30.07
CA GLN A 35 11.07 13.35 -31.47
C GLN A 35 9.66 13.92 -31.66
N GLU A 36 8.66 13.34 -30.99
CA GLU A 36 7.26 13.78 -31.04
C GLU A 36 6.96 14.95 -30.08
N GLN A 37 7.96 15.38 -29.30
CA GLN A 37 7.85 16.44 -28.29
C GLN A 37 6.75 16.19 -27.25
N ILE A 38 6.52 14.93 -26.88
CA ILE A 38 5.53 14.53 -25.88
C ILE A 38 5.91 15.11 -24.52
N LYS A 39 4.96 15.79 -23.89
CA LYS A 39 5.16 16.46 -22.58
C LYS A 39 4.69 15.62 -21.42
N SER A 40 3.62 14.83 -21.62
CA SER A 40 3.01 14.06 -20.55
C SER A 40 2.28 12.84 -21.08
N VAL A 41 2.36 11.73 -20.36
CA VAL A 41 1.66 10.48 -20.68
C VAL A 41 0.98 9.95 -19.45
N ALA A 42 -0.25 9.44 -19.60
CA ALA A 42 -0.92 8.72 -18.54
C ALA A 42 -0.58 7.23 -18.65
N PHE A 43 -0.26 6.58 -17.54
CA PHE A 43 0.09 5.16 -17.51
C PHE A 43 -1.08 4.32 -17.06
N TRP A 44 -1.34 3.23 -17.81
CA TRP A 44 -2.24 2.16 -17.38
C TRP A 44 -1.73 0.83 -17.89
N PHE A 45 -0.91 0.16 -17.09
CA PHE A 45 -0.25 -1.09 -17.45
C PHE A 45 -0.71 -2.23 -16.56
N ASP A 46 -0.95 -3.38 -17.16
CA ASP A 46 -1.13 -4.65 -16.45
C ASP A 46 0.24 -5.31 -16.18
N ASP A 47 1.16 -5.18 -17.14
CA ASP A 47 2.53 -5.72 -17.07
C ASP A 47 3.47 -4.72 -16.36
N ALA A 48 3.97 -5.11 -15.17
CA ALA A 48 4.86 -4.27 -14.37
C ALA A 48 6.25 -4.08 -15.02
N ALA A 49 6.73 -5.01 -15.85
CA ALA A 49 8.01 -4.85 -16.54
C ALA A 49 7.89 -3.84 -17.68
N LEU A 50 6.76 -3.83 -18.41
CA LEU A 50 6.49 -2.83 -19.43
C LEU A 50 6.32 -1.45 -18.78
N PHE A 51 5.59 -1.38 -17.64
CA PHE A 51 5.49 -0.15 -16.85
C PHE A 51 6.87 0.40 -16.47
N ALA A 52 7.74 -0.45 -15.89
CA ALA A 52 9.09 -0.05 -15.48
C ALA A 52 9.93 0.47 -16.65
N CYS A 53 9.84 -0.17 -17.82
CA CYS A 53 10.54 0.24 -19.03
C CYS A 53 10.03 1.60 -19.54
N ALA A 54 8.72 1.78 -19.65
CA ALA A 54 8.11 3.05 -20.06
C ALA A 54 8.43 4.17 -19.08
N MET A 55 8.44 3.88 -17.78
CA MET A 55 8.81 4.84 -16.73
C MET A 55 10.26 5.32 -16.91
N LEU A 56 11.21 4.42 -17.10
CA LEU A 56 12.60 4.81 -17.35
C LEU A 56 12.74 5.60 -18.66
N ALA A 57 11.99 5.25 -19.69
CA ALA A 57 11.96 6.04 -20.93
C ALA A 57 11.46 7.47 -20.71
N CYS A 58 10.41 7.62 -19.90
CA CYS A 58 9.88 8.94 -19.51
C CYS A 58 10.89 9.74 -18.67
N PHE A 59 11.54 9.10 -17.70
CA PHE A 59 12.59 9.74 -16.91
C PHE A 59 13.73 10.26 -17.81
N HIS A 60 14.12 9.49 -18.81
CA HIS A 60 15.18 9.85 -19.71
C HIS A 60 14.77 10.89 -20.77
N SER A 61 13.48 10.96 -21.15
CA SER A 61 12.96 11.97 -22.08
C SER A 61 12.55 13.28 -21.39
N GLY A 62 12.36 13.28 -20.07
CA GLY A 62 11.76 14.38 -19.32
C GLY A 62 10.24 14.46 -19.50
N THR A 63 9.60 13.36 -19.94
CA THR A 63 8.16 13.29 -20.15
C THR A 63 7.45 13.00 -18.84
N ARG A 64 6.51 13.86 -18.43
CA ARG A 64 5.73 13.70 -17.21
C ARG A 64 4.87 12.43 -17.26
N ILE A 65 4.77 11.75 -16.12
CA ILE A 65 3.92 10.55 -15.95
C ILE A 65 2.71 10.90 -15.11
N LEU A 66 1.52 10.52 -15.57
CA LEU A 66 0.26 10.61 -14.82
C LEU A 66 -0.18 9.22 -14.40
N LEU A 67 -0.45 9.04 -13.12
CA LEU A 67 -0.96 7.78 -12.55
C LEU A 67 -2.41 7.98 -12.08
N PRO A 68 -3.41 7.63 -12.90
CA PRO A 68 -4.81 7.63 -12.48
C PRO A 68 -5.08 6.47 -11.53
N PRO A 69 -5.98 6.62 -10.53
CA PRO A 69 -6.31 5.52 -9.61
C PRO A 69 -7.18 4.42 -10.28
N ASN A 70 -7.85 4.75 -11.36
CA ASN A 70 -8.68 3.86 -12.20
C ASN A 70 -9.00 4.56 -13.52
N LEU A 71 -9.69 3.85 -14.44
CA LEU A 71 -10.14 4.39 -15.74
C LEU A 71 -11.64 4.74 -15.77
N LEU A 72 -12.25 5.08 -14.65
CA LEU A 72 -13.63 5.59 -14.63
C LEU A 72 -13.72 6.95 -15.34
N SER A 73 -14.93 7.35 -15.76
CA SER A 73 -15.19 8.51 -16.60
C SER A 73 -14.53 9.81 -16.11
N GLU A 74 -14.56 10.07 -14.81
CA GLU A 74 -13.90 11.22 -14.18
C GLU A 74 -12.37 11.21 -14.38
N ASN A 75 -11.75 10.05 -14.29
CA ASN A 75 -10.30 9.91 -14.47
C ASN A 75 -9.93 9.90 -15.95
N GLN A 76 -10.77 9.35 -16.83
CA GLN A 76 -10.59 9.50 -18.29
C GLN A 76 -10.61 10.96 -18.72
N GLN A 77 -11.52 11.77 -18.13
CA GLN A 77 -11.54 13.21 -18.41
C GLN A 77 -10.25 13.89 -17.92
N TRP A 78 -9.80 13.58 -16.70
CA TRP A 78 -8.54 14.12 -16.19
C TRP A 78 -7.33 13.74 -17.05
N ILE A 79 -7.28 12.49 -17.56
CA ILE A 79 -6.25 12.04 -18.50
C ILE A 79 -6.29 12.89 -19.77
N LYS A 80 -7.45 13.06 -20.40
CA LYS A 80 -7.60 13.86 -21.63
C LYS A 80 -7.16 15.32 -21.48
N GLU A 81 -7.31 15.88 -20.29
CA GLU A 81 -6.97 17.27 -19.99
C GLU A 81 -5.46 17.47 -19.69
N ASN A 82 -4.76 16.42 -19.26
CA ASN A 82 -3.41 16.56 -18.68
C ASN A 82 -2.35 15.68 -19.35
N ALA A 83 -2.71 14.73 -20.21
CA ALA A 83 -1.77 13.86 -20.91
C ALA A 83 -1.97 13.93 -22.42
N ASP A 84 -0.88 13.82 -23.16
CA ASP A 84 -0.90 13.75 -24.62
C ASP A 84 -1.55 12.45 -25.09
N PHE A 85 -1.34 11.33 -24.37
CA PHE A 85 -2.00 10.07 -24.61
C PHE A 85 -1.97 9.15 -23.38
N LEU A 86 -2.78 8.06 -23.45
CA LEU A 86 -2.74 6.95 -22.50
C LEU A 86 -1.73 5.92 -23.02
N PHE A 87 -0.70 5.64 -22.22
CA PHE A 87 0.32 4.64 -22.50
C PHE A 87 -0.02 3.36 -21.75
N ASP A 88 -0.32 2.32 -22.49
CA ASP A 88 -0.70 1.00 -22.00
C ASP A 88 0.13 -0.12 -22.65
N ASP A 89 -0.15 -1.36 -22.26
CA ASP A 89 0.55 -2.54 -22.78
C ASP A 89 0.42 -2.66 -24.30
N THR A 90 -0.74 -2.28 -24.86
CA THR A 90 -0.99 -2.36 -26.30
C THR A 90 -0.12 -1.35 -27.05
N LEU A 91 -0.16 -0.11 -26.64
CA LEU A 91 0.62 0.94 -27.29
C LEU A 91 2.13 0.71 -27.11
N PHE A 92 2.57 0.23 -25.92
CA PHE A 92 3.96 -0.09 -25.65
C PHE A 92 4.56 -1.01 -26.72
N ASN A 93 3.84 -2.03 -27.16
CA ASN A 93 4.33 -3.00 -28.13
C ASN A 93 4.60 -2.41 -29.51
N HIS A 94 4.06 -1.25 -29.81
CA HIS A 94 4.19 -0.59 -31.14
C HIS A 94 4.96 0.72 -31.07
N TYR A 95 5.03 1.38 -29.90
CA TYR A 95 5.63 2.69 -29.75
C TYR A 95 7.15 2.61 -29.71
N GLY A 96 7.84 3.38 -30.51
CA GLY A 96 9.33 3.47 -30.54
C GLY A 96 10.05 2.37 -31.29
N ILE A 97 9.36 1.41 -31.94
CA ILE A 97 10.00 0.27 -32.65
C ILE A 97 10.86 0.73 -33.83
N ALA A 98 10.46 1.80 -34.53
CA ALA A 98 11.21 2.31 -35.69
C ALA A 98 12.49 3.07 -35.32
N GLN A 99 12.72 3.32 -34.04
CA GLN A 99 13.92 4.04 -33.58
C GLN A 99 15.15 3.14 -33.63
N LYS A 100 16.27 3.71 -34.06
CA LYS A 100 17.55 2.99 -34.08
C LYS A 100 17.98 2.55 -32.70
N HIS A 101 18.65 1.41 -32.61
CA HIS A 101 19.32 0.99 -31.38
C HIS A 101 20.34 2.06 -30.98
N PRO A 102 20.34 2.51 -29.73
CA PRO A 102 21.39 3.40 -29.26
C PRO A 102 22.73 2.68 -29.26
N GLU A 103 23.79 3.37 -29.65
CA GLU A 103 25.16 2.82 -29.60
C GLU A 103 25.62 2.53 -28.17
N ASN A 104 25.07 3.29 -27.20
CA ASN A 104 25.30 3.10 -25.78
C ASN A 104 23.97 3.12 -25.01
N PRO A 105 23.79 2.24 -24.00
CA PRO A 105 22.62 2.30 -23.13
C PRO A 105 22.56 3.66 -22.39
N PRO A 106 21.37 4.20 -22.12
CA PRO A 106 21.25 5.50 -21.48
C PRO A 106 21.86 5.47 -20.06
N HIS A 107 22.52 6.56 -19.74
CA HIS A 107 22.87 6.86 -18.36
C HIS A 107 21.64 7.45 -17.67
N PHE A 108 21.10 6.73 -16.67
CA PHE A 108 19.98 7.23 -15.87
C PHE A 108 20.52 8.10 -14.75
N ASP A 109 20.21 9.40 -14.78
CA ASP A 109 20.54 10.32 -13.71
C ASP A 109 19.49 10.19 -12.59
N CYS A 110 19.96 9.87 -11.38
CA CYS A 110 19.10 9.85 -10.19
C CYS A 110 18.65 11.25 -9.74
N HIS A 111 19.16 12.29 -10.37
CA HIS A 111 18.77 13.67 -10.11
C HIS A 111 17.72 14.22 -11.07
N ASP A 112 17.12 13.35 -11.87
CA ASP A 112 16.09 13.75 -12.83
C ASP A 112 14.89 14.40 -12.12
N SER A 113 14.46 15.54 -12.65
CA SER A 113 13.31 16.30 -12.16
C SER A 113 11.99 15.94 -12.85
N THR A 114 11.97 14.88 -13.66
CA THR A 114 10.75 14.40 -14.33
C THR A 114 9.64 14.14 -13.31
N GLU A 115 8.49 14.73 -13.54
CA GLU A 115 7.36 14.67 -12.61
C GLU A 115 6.54 13.40 -12.79
N ILE A 116 6.07 12.86 -11.67
CA ILE A 116 5.06 11.81 -11.58
C ILE A 116 3.88 12.37 -10.80
N TRP A 117 2.75 12.46 -11.46
CA TRP A 117 1.50 12.94 -10.86
C TRP A 117 0.63 11.76 -10.42
N LEU A 118 0.48 11.59 -9.11
CA LEU A 118 -0.36 10.57 -8.51
C LEU A 118 -1.71 11.20 -8.13
N LYS A 119 -2.78 10.77 -8.79
CA LYS A 119 -4.13 11.18 -8.40
C LYS A 119 -4.66 10.26 -7.31
N THR A 120 -4.92 10.81 -6.13
CA THR A 120 -5.45 10.05 -4.98
C THR A 120 -6.92 10.36 -4.76
N SER A 121 -7.67 9.41 -4.20
CA SER A 121 -9.11 9.58 -3.93
C SER A 121 -9.43 10.53 -2.77
N GLY A 122 -8.43 11.17 -2.14
CA GLY A 122 -8.58 12.11 -1.03
C GLY A 122 -9.47 11.61 0.13
N SER A 123 -8.98 11.63 1.35
CA SER A 123 -9.78 11.24 2.54
C SER A 123 -10.97 12.19 2.81
N SER A 124 -10.98 13.37 2.20
CA SER A 124 -12.04 14.38 2.27
C SER A 124 -13.06 14.30 1.14
N GLY A 125 -12.98 13.27 0.28
CA GLY A 125 -13.85 13.11 -0.90
C GLY A 125 -13.43 13.92 -2.14
N GLN A 126 -12.47 14.85 -2.01
CA GLN A 126 -11.90 15.55 -3.16
C GLN A 126 -10.57 14.90 -3.58
N ALA A 127 -10.45 14.56 -4.86
CA ALA A 127 -9.22 14.00 -5.40
C ALA A 127 -8.08 15.02 -5.27
N LYS A 128 -6.90 14.55 -4.78
CA LYS A 128 -5.68 15.34 -4.72
C LYS A 128 -4.68 14.80 -5.74
N ILE A 129 -3.95 15.71 -6.37
CA ILE A 129 -2.80 15.36 -7.20
C ILE A 129 -1.55 15.58 -6.35
N LEU A 130 -0.80 14.50 -6.13
CA LEU A 130 0.49 14.54 -5.48
C LEU A 130 1.58 14.43 -6.54
N VAL A 131 2.50 15.38 -6.52
CA VAL A 131 3.60 15.45 -7.48
C VAL A 131 4.87 14.94 -6.81
N LYS A 132 5.45 13.89 -7.39
CA LYS A 132 6.78 13.38 -7.05
C LYS A 132 7.69 13.57 -8.26
N THR A 133 8.99 13.57 -8.02
CA THR A 133 9.98 13.58 -9.10
C THR A 133 10.71 12.25 -9.19
N ALA A 134 11.32 11.96 -10.32
CA ALA A 134 12.16 10.76 -10.49
C ALA A 134 13.24 10.69 -9.40
N ARG A 135 13.90 11.82 -9.09
CA ARG A 135 14.87 11.91 -8.00
C ARG A 135 14.28 11.49 -6.65
N GLN A 136 13.10 11.99 -6.31
CA GLN A 136 12.43 11.64 -5.04
C GLN A 136 12.14 10.16 -4.94
N MET A 137 11.68 9.55 -6.04
CA MET A 137 11.41 8.11 -6.10
C MET A 137 12.68 7.28 -5.93
N TRP A 138 13.81 7.72 -6.51
CA TRP A 138 15.11 7.05 -6.33
C TRP A 138 15.62 7.15 -4.90
N LEU A 139 15.55 8.33 -4.27
CA LEU A 139 15.96 8.53 -2.88
C LEU A 139 15.12 7.70 -1.91
N GLU A 140 13.81 7.65 -2.13
CA GLU A 140 12.91 6.80 -1.33
C GLU A 140 13.26 5.31 -1.49
N ALA A 141 13.44 4.84 -2.73
CA ALA A 141 13.78 3.43 -2.98
C ALA A 141 15.17 3.05 -2.42
N GLU A 142 16.12 3.96 -2.45
CA GLU A 142 17.44 3.77 -1.81
C GLU A 142 17.31 3.65 -0.28
N ALA A 143 16.50 4.51 0.35
CA ALA A 143 16.23 4.45 1.78
C ALA A 143 15.52 3.13 2.17
N ILE A 144 14.55 2.70 1.38
CA ILE A 144 13.88 1.41 1.55
C ILE A 144 14.89 0.27 1.46
N HIS A 145 15.73 0.26 0.41
CA HIS A 145 16.77 -0.75 0.22
C HIS A 145 17.70 -0.86 1.44
N GLN A 146 18.20 0.28 1.95
CA GLN A 146 19.11 0.30 3.09
C GLN A 146 18.44 -0.12 4.41
N SER A 147 17.12 -0.11 4.48
CA SER A 147 16.33 -0.43 5.68
C SER A 147 15.82 -1.86 5.70
N LEU A 148 15.81 -2.56 4.56
CA LEU A 148 15.30 -3.92 4.46
C LEU A 148 16.41 -4.97 4.65
N PRO A 149 16.11 -6.11 5.33
CA PRO A 149 17.11 -7.16 5.58
C PRO A 149 17.29 -8.11 4.39
N PHE A 150 16.72 -7.80 3.23
CA PHE A 150 16.74 -8.72 2.09
C PHE A 150 17.98 -8.56 1.22
N PRO A 151 18.54 -9.67 0.68
CA PRO A 151 19.72 -9.63 -0.18
C PRO A 151 19.39 -9.06 -1.57
N GLN A 152 20.42 -8.55 -2.24
CA GLN A 152 20.36 -8.15 -3.65
C GLN A 152 20.56 -9.34 -4.60
N GLY A 153 20.12 -9.19 -5.83
CA GLY A 153 20.45 -10.08 -6.94
C GLY A 153 19.25 -10.63 -7.73
N ASN A 154 19.50 -11.00 -8.96
CA ASN A 154 18.50 -11.46 -9.93
C ASN A 154 17.97 -12.89 -9.70
N HIS A 155 18.48 -13.59 -8.68
CA HIS A 155 17.95 -14.87 -8.23
C HIS A 155 16.66 -14.72 -7.39
N ILE A 156 16.34 -13.48 -7.00
CA ILE A 156 15.14 -13.16 -6.24
C ILE A 156 14.06 -12.63 -7.19
N HIS A 157 12.87 -13.20 -7.08
CA HIS A 157 11.69 -12.79 -7.82
C HIS A 157 10.71 -12.05 -6.93
N LEU A 158 10.40 -10.82 -7.30
CA LEU A 158 9.41 -10.04 -6.58
C LEU A 158 8.03 -10.31 -7.15
N VAL A 159 7.16 -10.88 -6.32
CA VAL A 159 5.76 -11.17 -6.62
C VAL A 159 4.87 -10.23 -5.84
N SER A 160 3.79 -9.74 -6.44
CA SER A 160 3.00 -8.68 -5.80
C SER A 160 1.50 -8.83 -5.97
N SER A 161 0.77 -8.59 -4.88
CA SER A 161 -0.69 -8.45 -4.89
C SER A 161 -1.16 -7.00 -5.04
N VAL A 162 -0.23 -6.03 -5.08
CA VAL A 162 -0.57 -4.61 -5.15
C VAL A 162 -0.40 -4.06 -6.57
N SER A 163 -1.23 -3.09 -6.92
CA SER A 163 -1.18 -2.42 -8.22
C SER A 163 0.01 -1.46 -8.32
N VAL A 164 0.64 -1.38 -9.49
CA VAL A 164 1.68 -0.40 -9.81
C VAL A 164 1.15 1.04 -9.91
N GLN A 165 -0.17 1.22 -10.01
CA GLN A 165 -0.82 2.53 -10.14
C GLN A 165 -0.86 3.33 -8.84
N HIS A 166 -0.54 2.70 -7.70
CA HIS A 166 -0.49 3.36 -6.40
C HIS A 166 0.94 3.57 -5.94
N HIS A 167 1.18 4.59 -5.13
CA HIS A 167 2.51 4.92 -4.62
C HIS A 167 3.22 3.71 -4.00
N TYR A 168 2.54 2.93 -3.17
CA TYR A 168 3.11 1.72 -2.58
C TYR A 168 3.61 0.72 -3.64
N GLY A 169 2.79 0.44 -4.66
CA GLY A 169 3.21 -0.43 -5.76
C GLY A 169 4.33 0.18 -6.61
N LEU A 170 4.28 1.49 -6.87
CA LEU A 170 5.34 2.19 -7.58
C LEU A 170 6.69 2.07 -6.85
N SER A 171 6.71 2.34 -5.53
CA SER A 171 7.94 2.29 -4.73
C SER A 171 8.46 0.86 -4.56
N TYR A 172 7.59 -0.11 -4.23
CA TYR A 172 8.02 -1.45 -3.84
C TYR A 172 8.01 -2.47 -4.98
N ARG A 173 7.07 -2.35 -5.93
CA ARG A 173 6.98 -3.31 -7.06
C ARG A 173 7.82 -2.88 -8.26
N ILE A 174 8.12 -1.57 -8.40
CA ILE A 174 8.87 -1.03 -9.53
C ILE A 174 10.24 -0.51 -9.10
N MET A 175 10.29 0.52 -8.24
CA MET A 175 11.54 1.20 -7.92
C MET A 175 12.50 0.32 -7.12
N LEU A 176 12.01 -0.37 -6.11
CA LEU A 176 12.82 -1.22 -5.24
C LEU A 176 13.52 -2.36 -6.01
N PRO A 177 12.85 -3.20 -6.83
CA PRO A 177 13.53 -4.24 -7.59
C PRO A 177 14.52 -3.69 -8.61
N LEU A 178 14.33 -2.49 -9.15
CA LEU A 178 15.32 -1.85 -10.00
C LEU A 178 16.63 -1.56 -9.25
N ILE A 179 16.58 -1.18 -7.97
CA ILE A 179 17.75 -0.96 -7.11
C ILE A 179 18.32 -2.30 -6.62
N MET A 180 17.47 -3.20 -6.15
CA MET A 180 17.88 -4.46 -5.54
C MET A 180 18.43 -5.48 -6.55
N GLY A 181 18.24 -5.26 -7.83
CA GLY A 181 18.60 -6.22 -8.85
C GLY A 181 17.67 -7.45 -8.93
N TRP A 182 16.50 -7.38 -8.29
CA TRP A 182 15.49 -8.43 -8.34
C TRP A 182 14.77 -8.51 -9.69
N THR A 183 14.22 -9.67 -10.01
CA THR A 183 13.30 -9.80 -11.15
C THR A 183 11.88 -9.42 -10.72
N ILE A 184 11.12 -8.83 -11.63
CA ILE A 184 9.76 -8.32 -11.40
C ILE A 184 8.76 -9.32 -11.98
N ALA A 185 7.80 -9.78 -11.19
CA ALA A 185 6.63 -10.50 -11.71
C ALA A 185 5.78 -9.55 -12.56
N ARG A 186 5.47 -9.96 -13.79
CA ARG A 186 4.76 -9.12 -14.76
C ARG A 186 3.37 -8.76 -14.28
N GLN A 187 2.60 -9.76 -13.85
CA GLN A 187 1.21 -9.61 -13.49
C GLN A 187 1.03 -9.37 -11.98
N GLN A 188 0.01 -8.58 -11.63
CA GLN A 188 -0.48 -8.50 -10.26
C GLN A 188 -1.18 -9.81 -9.90
N GLN A 189 -0.90 -10.34 -8.70
CA GLN A 189 -1.49 -11.56 -8.19
C GLN A 189 -2.48 -11.23 -7.06
N PRO A 190 -3.77 -10.98 -7.37
CA PRO A 190 -4.72 -10.49 -6.37
C PRO A 190 -5.19 -11.55 -5.38
N TYR A 191 -4.80 -12.82 -5.58
CA TYR A 191 -5.17 -13.97 -4.76
C TYR A 191 -3.94 -14.72 -4.26
N PRO A 192 -4.01 -15.37 -3.09
CA PRO A 192 -2.89 -16.15 -2.51
C PRO A 192 -2.32 -17.20 -3.45
N GLU A 193 -3.18 -17.91 -4.17
CA GLU A 193 -2.79 -18.99 -5.08
C GLU A 193 -1.87 -18.49 -6.20
N GLY A 194 -2.16 -17.31 -6.74
CA GLY A 194 -1.33 -16.69 -7.78
C GLY A 194 0.03 -16.26 -7.24
N LEU A 195 0.10 -15.72 -5.99
CA LEU A 195 1.37 -15.40 -5.35
C LEU A 195 2.23 -16.66 -5.17
N ILE A 196 1.62 -17.75 -4.71
CA ILE A 196 2.30 -19.04 -4.50
C ILE A 196 2.85 -19.56 -5.85
N GLU A 197 2.03 -19.60 -6.89
CA GLU A 197 2.43 -20.15 -8.20
C GLU A 197 3.55 -19.33 -8.84
N GLU A 198 3.42 -18.01 -8.86
CA GLU A 198 4.43 -17.11 -9.45
C GLU A 198 5.77 -17.18 -8.69
N SER A 199 5.76 -17.48 -7.40
CA SER A 199 6.99 -17.61 -6.61
C SER A 199 7.93 -18.70 -7.07
N PHE A 200 7.44 -19.74 -7.74
CA PHE A 200 8.27 -20.82 -8.27
C PHE A 200 9.04 -20.45 -9.55
N ALA A 201 8.82 -19.26 -10.09
CA ALA A 201 9.57 -18.75 -11.25
C ALA A 201 11.07 -18.53 -10.97
N ALA A 202 11.50 -18.49 -9.71
CA ALA A 202 12.89 -18.27 -9.33
C ALA A 202 13.26 -19.06 -8.06
N PRO A 203 14.58 -19.22 -7.77
CA PRO A 203 15.06 -19.92 -6.57
C PRO A 203 14.65 -19.26 -5.26
N ALA A 204 14.31 -17.97 -5.26
CA ALA A 204 13.86 -17.22 -4.12
C ALA A 204 12.82 -16.17 -4.50
N SER A 205 11.86 -15.91 -3.63
CA SER A 205 10.82 -14.91 -3.87
C SER A 205 10.62 -13.99 -2.66
N ILE A 206 10.14 -12.78 -2.95
CA ILE A 206 9.67 -11.81 -1.95
C ILE A 206 8.29 -11.34 -2.38
N TRP A 207 7.35 -11.27 -1.41
CA TRP A 207 6.01 -10.80 -1.68
C TRP A 207 5.82 -9.34 -1.25
N ILE A 208 5.23 -8.54 -2.14
CA ILE A 208 4.68 -7.23 -1.79
C ILE A 208 3.18 -7.37 -1.69
N SER A 209 2.64 -7.17 -0.49
CA SER A 209 1.25 -7.50 -0.21
C SER A 209 0.60 -6.51 0.77
N SER A 210 -0.61 -6.82 1.19
CA SER A 210 -1.39 -6.06 2.16
C SER A 210 -1.92 -6.96 3.26
N PRO A 211 -2.25 -6.41 4.45
CA PRO A 211 -2.88 -7.17 5.52
C PRO A 211 -4.13 -7.92 5.07
N THR A 212 -4.95 -7.30 4.21
CA THR A 212 -6.19 -7.91 3.69
C THR A 212 -5.94 -9.20 2.92
N LEU A 213 -4.83 -9.31 2.19
CA LEU A 213 -4.49 -10.55 1.50
C LEU A 213 -3.83 -11.53 2.47
N LEU A 214 -2.89 -11.07 3.30
CA LEU A 214 -2.14 -11.94 4.20
C LEU A 214 -3.04 -12.64 5.24
N THR A 215 -4.12 -12.01 5.66
CA THR A 215 -5.13 -12.63 6.55
C THR A 215 -5.94 -13.75 5.87
N ARG A 216 -5.88 -13.87 4.54
CA ARG A 216 -6.58 -14.91 3.76
C ARG A 216 -5.68 -16.09 3.42
N LEU A 217 -4.40 -16.06 3.81
CA LEU A 217 -3.49 -17.16 3.55
C LEU A 217 -3.97 -18.42 4.30
N ASN A 218 -4.10 -19.50 3.55
CA ASN A 218 -4.24 -20.82 4.17
C ASN A 218 -2.85 -21.33 4.56
N LEU A 219 -2.49 -21.17 5.82
CA LEU A 219 -1.18 -21.57 6.33
C LEU A 219 -0.96 -23.10 6.37
N ASP A 220 -2.01 -23.90 6.17
CA ASP A 220 -1.91 -25.35 6.05
C ASP A 220 -1.69 -25.83 4.59
N ASP A 221 -1.61 -24.89 3.63
CA ASP A 221 -1.39 -25.23 2.22
C ASP A 221 0.01 -25.79 1.99
N ALA A 222 0.08 -27.04 1.51
CA ALA A 222 1.34 -27.72 1.25
C ALA A 222 2.20 -27.01 0.17
N LYS A 223 1.59 -26.36 -0.84
CA LYS A 223 2.31 -25.58 -1.85
C LYS A 223 2.95 -24.33 -1.24
N LEU A 224 2.24 -23.66 -0.32
CA LEU A 224 2.77 -22.49 0.37
C LEU A 224 4.02 -22.84 1.19
N HIS A 225 4.04 -23.99 1.85
CA HIS A 225 5.22 -24.48 2.57
C HIS A 225 6.41 -24.85 1.67
N GLN A 226 6.18 -25.16 0.40
CA GLN A 226 7.22 -25.44 -0.58
C GLN A 226 7.69 -24.18 -1.34
N CYS A 227 6.98 -23.08 -1.17
CA CYS A 227 7.26 -21.82 -1.84
C CYS A 227 8.67 -21.32 -1.44
N PRO A 228 9.53 -20.93 -2.39
CA PRO A 228 10.87 -20.41 -2.09
C PRO A 228 10.81 -18.98 -1.52
N LEU A 229 10.01 -18.76 -0.51
CA LEU A 229 9.67 -17.47 0.05
C LEU A 229 10.70 -17.03 1.09
N LEU A 230 11.43 -15.94 0.81
CA LEU A 230 12.34 -15.32 1.76
C LEU A 230 11.60 -14.42 2.75
N GLY A 231 10.59 -13.72 2.28
CA GLY A 231 9.80 -12.83 3.13
C GLY A 231 8.72 -12.07 2.39
N MET A 232 8.02 -11.25 3.16
CA MET A 232 6.91 -10.43 2.70
C MET A 232 7.04 -9.01 3.23
N ILE A 233 6.64 -8.04 2.42
CA ILE A 233 6.46 -6.65 2.84
C ILE A 233 4.97 -6.34 2.81
N SER A 234 4.43 -5.90 3.93
CA SER A 234 3.01 -5.57 4.10
C SER A 234 2.83 -4.09 4.37
N SER A 235 1.90 -3.44 3.66
CA SER A 235 1.53 -2.04 3.88
C SER A 235 0.06 -1.78 3.52
N GLY A 236 -0.40 -0.55 3.76
CA GLY A 236 -1.76 -0.12 3.47
C GLY A 236 -2.76 -0.37 4.60
N GLY A 237 -2.33 -0.99 5.68
CA GLY A 237 -3.12 -1.26 6.89
C GLY A 237 -2.27 -1.91 7.97
N VAL A 238 -2.86 -2.17 9.12
CA VAL A 238 -2.19 -2.88 10.22
C VAL A 238 -2.34 -4.39 10.01
N LEU A 239 -1.24 -5.12 9.98
CA LEU A 239 -1.27 -6.58 9.98
C LEU A 239 -1.55 -7.05 11.43
N PRO A 240 -2.59 -7.89 11.66
CA PRO A 240 -2.80 -8.48 12.98
C PRO A 240 -1.56 -9.25 13.43
N ALA A 241 -1.12 -9.02 14.68
CA ALA A 241 0.13 -9.57 15.21
C ALA A 241 0.14 -11.10 15.21
N ASP A 242 -0.99 -11.72 15.53
CA ASP A 242 -1.19 -13.17 15.51
C ASP A 242 -0.98 -13.75 14.09
N ILE A 243 -1.51 -13.10 13.06
CA ILE A 243 -1.31 -13.49 11.65
C ILE A 243 0.17 -13.34 11.25
N GLY A 244 0.78 -12.18 11.54
CA GLY A 244 2.20 -11.96 11.24
C GLY A 244 3.11 -12.99 11.93
N ASN A 245 2.83 -13.31 13.20
CA ASN A 245 3.57 -14.30 13.98
C ASN A 245 3.35 -15.73 13.45
N ALA A 246 2.11 -16.09 13.09
CA ALA A 246 1.82 -17.39 12.49
C ALA A 246 2.57 -17.60 11.17
N ILE A 247 2.58 -16.58 10.29
CA ILE A 247 3.33 -16.62 9.04
C ILE A 247 4.84 -16.83 9.30
N ARG A 248 5.46 -16.04 10.19
CA ARG A 248 6.90 -16.17 10.53
C ARG A 248 7.23 -17.57 11.06
N GLN A 249 6.40 -18.10 11.96
CA GLN A 249 6.64 -19.39 12.61
C GLN A 249 6.46 -20.56 11.63
N GLN A 250 5.41 -20.55 10.81
CA GLN A 250 5.07 -21.68 9.95
C GLN A 250 5.84 -21.68 8.64
N LEU A 251 6.04 -20.51 8.01
CA LEU A 251 6.72 -20.40 6.72
C LEU A 251 8.22 -20.11 6.85
N LYS A 252 8.70 -19.74 8.04
CA LYS A 252 10.09 -19.30 8.30
C LYS A 252 10.52 -18.15 7.36
N ALA A 253 9.57 -17.30 6.98
CA ALA A 253 9.76 -16.16 6.11
C ALA A 253 9.67 -14.86 6.93
N ASP A 254 10.49 -13.87 6.59
CA ASP A 254 10.41 -12.56 7.22
C ASP A 254 9.10 -11.85 6.84
N VAL A 255 8.46 -11.25 7.82
CA VAL A 255 7.28 -10.40 7.58
C VAL A 255 7.61 -8.99 8.06
N ILE A 256 7.81 -8.09 7.11
CA ILE A 256 8.15 -6.70 7.36
C ILE A 256 6.91 -5.84 7.10
N GLU A 257 6.46 -5.12 8.10
CA GLU A 257 5.44 -4.10 7.90
C GLU A 257 6.09 -2.76 7.51
N CYS A 258 5.49 -2.07 6.54
CA CYS A 258 5.89 -0.74 6.12
C CYS A 258 4.81 0.28 6.46
N TYR A 259 5.21 1.36 7.13
CA TYR A 259 4.37 2.51 7.43
C TYR A 259 4.75 3.70 6.55
N GLY A 260 3.74 4.33 5.99
CA GLY A 260 3.87 5.49 5.13
C GLY A 260 2.55 5.90 4.48
N SER A 261 2.60 6.94 3.68
CA SER A 261 1.47 7.44 2.88
C SER A 261 1.95 7.90 1.50
N THR A 262 1.02 8.22 0.61
CA THR A 262 1.41 8.79 -0.70
C THR A 262 2.11 10.15 -0.54
N GLU A 263 1.73 10.92 0.48
CA GLU A 263 2.33 12.21 0.81
C GLU A 263 3.77 12.06 1.28
N THR A 264 4.00 11.17 2.24
CA THR A 264 5.29 11.04 2.94
C THR A 264 6.25 10.05 2.30
N GLY A 265 5.76 9.11 1.50
CA GLY A 265 6.52 7.93 1.13
C GLY A 265 6.69 6.96 2.30
N ALA A 266 7.69 6.10 2.24
CA ALA A 266 8.01 5.11 3.25
C ALA A 266 8.65 5.78 4.49
N ILE A 267 7.95 5.78 5.61
CA ILE A 267 8.41 6.43 6.85
C ILE A 267 9.23 5.47 7.71
N ALA A 268 8.71 4.26 7.94
CA ALA A 268 9.28 3.32 8.90
C ALA A 268 8.93 1.87 8.58
N PHE A 269 9.71 0.96 9.17
CA PHE A 269 9.51 -0.49 9.11
C PHE A 269 9.46 -1.09 10.51
N ARG A 270 8.82 -2.24 10.63
CA ARG A 270 8.95 -3.14 11.78
C ARG A 270 8.89 -4.60 11.32
N ALA A 271 9.62 -5.46 12.01
CA ALA A 271 9.68 -6.90 11.72
C ALA A 271 8.75 -7.73 12.61
N ASP A 272 8.16 -7.12 13.63
CA ASP A 272 7.28 -7.74 14.63
C ASP A 272 6.17 -6.75 15.03
N ASP A 273 5.49 -7.00 16.13
CA ASP A 273 4.50 -6.08 16.72
C ASP A 273 5.13 -5.00 17.62
N GLY A 274 6.44 -4.85 17.57
CA GLY A 274 7.20 -3.87 18.34
C GLY A 274 7.16 -2.45 17.80
N LEU A 275 8.25 -1.72 18.10
CA LEU A 275 8.38 -0.31 17.71
C LEU A 275 8.73 -0.16 16.23
N TRP A 276 8.22 0.90 15.62
CA TRP A 276 8.56 1.31 14.27
C TRP A 276 9.95 1.93 14.23
N GLN A 277 10.80 1.42 13.35
CA GLN A 277 12.12 1.95 13.04
C GLN A 277 12.01 2.88 11.82
N PRO A 278 12.33 4.18 11.92
CA PRO A 278 12.40 5.05 10.76
C PRO A 278 13.30 4.52 9.66
N THR A 279 12.90 4.72 8.40
CA THR A 279 13.75 4.41 7.26
C THR A 279 15.05 5.23 7.31
N THR A 280 16.09 4.72 6.70
CA THR A 280 17.32 5.49 6.48
C THR A 280 16.98 6.84 5.82
N MET A 281 17.69 7.90 6.18
CA MET A 281 17.44 9.28 5.71
C MET A 281 16.07 9.87 6.13
N THR A 282 15.39 9.29 7.12
CA THR A 282 14.15 9.81 7.68
C THR A 282 14.31 10.21 9.14
N LYS A 283 13.84 11.39 9.48
CA LYS A 283 13.68 11.88 10.85
C LYS A 283 12.22 12.01 11.19
N VAL A 284 11.86 11.68 12.41
CA VAL A 284 10.50 11.79 12.93
C VAL A 284 10.50 12.56 14.24
N GLY A 285 9.36 13.14 14.58
CA GLY A 285 9.14 13.78 15.87
C GLY A 285 7.67 14.10 16.06
N LEU A 286 7.33 14.75 17.17
CA LEU A 286 5.94 15.07 17.50
C LEU A 286 5.70 16.56 17.47
N ASN A 287 4.50 16.97 17.07
CA ASN A 287 4.00 18.33 17.30
C ASN A 287 3.41 18.47 18.72
N SER A 288 2.92 19.66 19.06
CA SER A 288 2.31 19.96 20.37
C SER A 288 1.06 19.12 20.70
N GLU A 289 0.43 18.51 19.70
CA GLU A 289 -0.75 17.66 19.86
C GLU A 289 -0.40 16.18 19.98
N GLY A 290 0.89 15.81 19.82
CA GLY A 290 1.38 14.44 19.81
C GLY A 290 1.20 13.75 18.46
N ALA A 291 1.05 14.53 17.37
CA ALA A 291 1.03 14.01 16.00
C ALA A 291 2.44 13.89 15.45
N LEU A 292 2.69 12.77 14.76
CA LEU A 292 3.98 12.49 14.12
C LEU A 292 4.20 13.46 12.95
N TRP A 293 5.37 14.10 12.90
CA TRP A 293 5.87 14.75 11.71
C TRP A 293 7.04 13.95 11.12
N VAL A 294 7.25 14.09 9.83
CA VAL A 294 8.24 13.35 9.05
C VAL A 294 9.06 14.32 8.22
N ASP A 295 10.38 14.12 8.24
CA ASP A 295 11.36 14.84 7.43
C ASP A 295 12.29 13.83 6.78
N SER A 296 12.13 13.60 5.48
CA SER A 296 12.88 12.60 4.71
C SER A 296 13.58 13.25 3.53
N ALA A 297 14.69 12.66 3.08
CA ALA A 297 15.52 13.20 2.00
C ALA A 297 14.77 13.35 0.66
N TRP A 298 13.66 12.64 0.46
CA TRP A 298 12.78 12.73 -0.72
C TRP A 298 11.58 13.65 -0.53
N LEU A 299 11.47 14.36 0.60
CA LEU A 299 10.45 15.38 0.82
C LEU A 299 11.02 16.77 0.56
N ASN A 300 10.21 17.66 -0.02
CA ASN A 300 10.59 19.05 -0.22
C ASN A 300 10.61 19.85 1.08
N GLN A 301 9.79 19.42 2.05
CA GLN A 301 9.65 20.01 3.38
C GLN A 301 9.17 18.94 4.34
N ARG A 302 9.28 19.25 5.63
CA ARG A 302 8.71 18.42 6.69
C ARG A 302 7.19 18.28 6.50
N GLU A 303 6.71 17.04 6.53
CA GLU A 303 5.28 16.73 6.42
C GLU A 303 4.70 16.41 7.80
N GLN A 304 3.54 16.99 8.10
CA GLN A 304 2.79 16.70 9.30
C GLN A 304 1.76 15.62 9.00
N THR A 305 1.90 14.47 9.66
CA THR A 305 0.88 13.41 9.56
C THR A 305 -0.29 13.69 10.51
N ALA A 306 -1.37 12.96 10.34
CA ALA A 306 -2.48 12.95 11.28
C ALA A 306 -2.40 11.76 12.26
N ASP A 307 -1.26 11.07 12.33
CA ASP A 307 -1.07 9.90 13.19
C ASP A 307 -0.41 10.30 14.51
N GLY A 308 -1.05 9.94 15.61
CA GLY A 308 -0.48 10.09 16.96
C GLY A 308 0.60 9.03 17.17
N ALA A 309 1.68 9.41 17.88
CA ALA A 309 2.75 8.49 18.21
C ALA A 309 3.35 8.77 19.59
N GLU A 310 4.12 7.80 20.09
CA GLU A 310 5.02 7.94 21.23
C GLU A 310 6.44 7.65 20.75
N LEU A 311 7.40 8.49 21.12
CA LEU A 311 8.80 8.33 20.75
C LEU A 311 9.57 7.55 21.82
N PHE A 312 10.46 6.65 21.37
CA PHE A 312 11.34 5.83 22.19
C PHE A 312 12.75 5.89 21.58
N GLU A 313 13.56 6.83 22.00
CA GLU A 313 14.86 7.10 21.41
C GLU A 313 14.78 7.36 19.90
N ASP A 314 15.26 6.43 19.08
CA ASP A 314 15.26 6.47 17.62
C ASP A 314 14.06 5.76 16.97
N LYS A 315 13.13 5.19 17.78
CA LYS A 315 11.94 4.43 17.36
C LYS A 315 10.67 5.11 17.83
N PHE A 316 9.53 4.61 17.36
CA PHE A 316 8.24 5.11 17.80
C PHE A 316 7.16 4.02 17.81
N HIS A 317 6.13 4.26 18.60
CA HIS A 317 4.91 3.49 18.62
C HIS A 317 3.77 4.32 18.04
N LEU A 318 3.01 3.78 17.10
CA LEU A 318 1.82 4.44 16.52
C LEU A 318 0.61 4.23 17.43
N LEU A 319 -0.05 5.31 17.79
CA LEU A 319 -1.29 5.31 18.57
C LEU A 319 -2.55 5.32 17.70
N GLY A 320 -2.37 5.46 16.37
CA GLY A 320 -3.43 5.64 15.40
C GLY A 320 -3.67 7.13 15.08
N ARG A 321 -4.64 7.40 14.19
CA ARG A 321 -4.92 8.77 13.72
C ARG A 321 -5.46 9.64 14.84
N ILE A 322 -4.97 10.87 14.93
CA ILE A 322 -5.43 11.85 15.94
C ILE A 322 -6.90 12.17 15.76
N ASP A 323 -7.40 12.29 14.54
CA ASP A 323 -8.83 12.48 14.23
C ASP A 323 -9.69 11.26 14.62
N ARG A 324 -9.07 10.14 14.94
CA ARG A 324 -9.68 8.92 15.46
C ARG A 324 -9.32 8.64 16.93
N ILE A 325 -8.64 9.58 17.58
CA ILE A 325 -8.45 9.60 19.04
C ILE A 325 -9.44 10.59 19.62
N VAL A 326 -10.39 10.10 20.39
CA VAL A 326 -11.39 10.94 21.05
C VAL A 326 -11.02 11.16 22.52
N LYS A 327 -11.17 12.40 22.99
CA LYS A 327 -11.00 12.72 24.40
C LYS A 327 -12.31 12.50 25.15
N PHE A 328 -12.27 11.72 26.22
CA PHE A 328 -13.36 11.56 27.18
C PHE A 328 -12.86 11.89 28.59
N GLY A 329 -13.21 13.08 29.05
CA GLY A 329 -12.61 13.63 30.26
C GLY A 329 -11.11 13.80 30.04
N ASP A 330 -10.30 13.24 30.94
CA ASP A 330 -8.84 13.31 30.86
C ASP A 330 -8.21 12.17 30.06
N LYS A 331 -9.04 11.27 29.47
CA LYS A 331 -8.56 10.08 28.78
C LYS A 331 -8.60 10.23 27.27
N ARG A 332 -7.55 9.76 26.59
CA ARG A 332 -7.47 9.61 25.14
C ARG A 332 -7.84 8.19 24.76
N ILE A 333 -8.84 8.01 23.91
CA ILE A 333 -9.37 6.71 23.47
C ILE A 333 -9.13 6.57 21.98
N SER A 334 -8.37 5.57 21.59
CA SER A 334 -8.15 5.22 20.18
C SER A 334 -9.34 4.39 19.65
N LEU A 335 -10.12 4.96 18.74
CA LEU A 335 -11.23 4.27 18.09
C LEU A 335 -10.72 3.10 17.23
N VAL A 336 -9.53 3.24 16.65
CA VAL A 336 -8.87 2.18 15.86
C VAL A 336 -8.52 0.97 16.74
N LYS A 337 -8.04 1.21 17.96
CA LYS A 337 -7.75 0.10 18.89
C LYS A 337 -9.01 -0.67 19.28
N ILE A 338 -10.14 0.03 19.44
CA ILE A 338 -11.43 -0.63 19.70
C ILE A 338 -11.85 -1.48 18.49
N GLU A 339 -11.63 -0.98 17.25
CA GLU A 339 -11.88 -1.78 16.02
C GLU A 339 -11.04 -3.06 16.01
N GLN A 340 -9.74 -2.94 16.24
CA GLN A 340 -8.82 -4.08 16.23
C GLN A 340 -9.20 -5.14 17.27
N ASP A 341 -9.60 -4.68 18.47
CA ASP A 341 -10.03 -5.60 19.50
C ASP A 341 -11.39 -6.25 19.16
N LEU A 342 -12.32 -5.50 18.60
CA LEU A 342 -13.64 -6.02 18.21
C LEU A 342 -13.56 -7.02 17.04
N LEU A 343 -12.64 -6.82 16.10
CA LEU A 343 -12.38 -7.75 14.99
C LEU A 343 -11.88 -9.14 15.44
N ARG A 344 -11.36 -9.24 16.66
CA ARG A 344 -10.97 -10.55 17.25
C ARG A 344 -12.15 -11.36 17.80
N HIS A 345 -13.34 -10.75 17.84
CA HIS A 345 -14.52 -11.47 18.32
C HIS A 345 -15.03 -12.46 17.27
N PRO A 346 -15.31 -13.75 17.63
CA PRO A 346 -15.70 -14.79 16.68
C PRO A 346 -16.91 -14.47 15.80
N TRP A 347 -17.76 -13.53 16.21
CA TRP A 347 -18.99 -13.16 15.50
C TRP A 347 -18.80 -12.00 14.52
N VAL A 348 -17.66 -11.34 14.55
CA VAL A 348 -17.41 -10.10 13.77
C VAL A 348 -16.60 -10.42 12.53
N ALA A 349 -17.18 -10.11 11.36
CA ALA A 349 -16.48 -10.20 10.07
C ALA A 349 -15.72 -8.92 9.74
N ASP A 350 -16.30 -7.76 10.07
CA ASP A 350 -15.72 -6.43 9.83
C ASP A 350 -16.32 -5.42 10.78
N CYS A 351 -15.61 -4.33 11.09
CA CYS A 351 -16.18 -3.24 11.88
C CYS A 351 -15.53 -1.90 11.57
N TYR A 352 -16.26 -0.85 11.91
CA TYR A 352 -15.78 0.52 11.88
C TYR A 352 -16.28 1.25 13.11
N ILE A 353 -15.37 1.85 13.89
CA ILE A 353 -15.69 2.58 15.12
C ILE A 353 -15.42 4.06 14.89
N ALA A 354 -16.43 4.89 15.03
CA ALA A 354 -16.30 6.35 14.97
C ALA A 354 -17.09 7.02 16.06
N GLN A 355 -16.94 8.33 16.17
CA GLN A 355 -17.74 9.13 17.09
C GLN A 355 -19.15 9.31 16.53
N HIS A 356 -20.17 9.01 17.33
CA HIS A 356 -21.56 9.22 16.95
C HIS A 356 -21.80 10.70 16.62
N PRO A 357 -22.39 11.02 15.44
CA PRO A 357 -22.47 12.40 14.94
C PRO A 357 -23.22 13.37 15.88
N VAL A 358 -24.17 12.85 16.66
CA VAL A 358 -24.98 13.69 17.58
C VAL A 358 -24.52 13.57 19.04
N HIS A 359 -24.20 12.36 19.49
CA HIS A 359 -23.94 12.11 20.92
C HIS A 359 -22.47 12.17 21.30
N PHE A 360 -21.56 12.31 20.32
CA PHE A 360 -20.12 12.41 20.52
C PHE A 360 -19.51 11.28 21.39
N ARG A 361 -20.12 10.09 21.33
CA ARG A 361 -19.66 8.86 22.01
C ARG A 361 -19.22 7.84 20.98
N PRO A 362 -18.32 6.89 21.33
CA PRO A 362 -17.97 5.81 20.40
C PRO A 362 -19.20 5.04 19.93
N ALA A 363 -19.30 4.86 18.63
CA ALA A 363 -20.36 4.13 17.96
C ALA A 363 -19.72 3.08 17.04
N ALA A 364 -20.28 1.87 17.04
CA ALA A 364 -19.77 0.71 16.32
C ALA A 364 -20.72 0.33 15.16
N TRP A 365 -20.17 0.33 13.96
CA TRP A 365 -20.80 -0.21 12.77
C TRP A 365 -20.14 -1.55 12.46
N VAL A 366 -20.90 -2.64 12.56
CA VAL A 366 -20.35 -4.00 12.63
C VAL A 366 -21.00 -4.88 11.58
N ALA A 367 -20.19 -5.48 10.73
CA ALA A 367 -20.61 -6.58 9.87
C ALA A 367 -20.41 -7.90 10.61
N LEU A 368 -21.46 -8.72 10.62
CA LEU A 368 -21.44 -10.00 11.27
C LEU A 368 -21.15 -11.13 10.28
N ASN A 369 -20.43 -12.15 10.72
CA ASN A 369 -20.32 -13.40 9.99
C ASN A 369 -21.58 -14.29 10.25
N LEU A 370 -21.64 -15.46 9.63
CA LEU A 370 -22.80 -16.35 9.73
C LEU A 370 -23.11 -16.73 11.19
N ASP A 371 -22.09 -17.04 11.98
CA ASP A 371 -22.26 -17.40 13.41
C ASP A 371 -22.75 -16.18 14.21
N GLY A 372 -22.26 -14.99 13.87
CA GLY A 372 -22.69 -13.73 14.47
C GLY A 372 -24.15 -13.42 14.18
N ILE A 373 -24.61 -13.62 12.94
CA ILE A 373 -26.01 -13.43 12.55
C ILE A 373 -26.92 -14.41 13.31
N GLN A 374 -26.54 -15.69 13.36
CA GLN A 374 -27.30 -16.71 14.12
C GLN A 374 -27.37 -16.36 15.62
N SER A 375 -26.23 -15.97 16.21
CA SER A 375 -26.17 -15.58 17.62
C SER A 375 -27.00 -14.33 17.89
N TYR A 376 -27.00 -13.35 16.99
CA TYR A 376 -27.82 -12.15 17.09
C TYR A 376 -29.34 -12.48 17.09
N GLN A 377 -29.77 -13.37 16.19
CA GLN A 377 -31.17 -13.83 16.12
C GLN A 377 -31.60 -14.62 17.36
N GLN A 378 -30.71 -15.43 17.93
CA GLN A 378 -31.00 -16.23 19.11
C GLN A 378 -31.03 -15.41 20.40
N LEU A 379 -30.06 -14.52 20.60
CA LEU A 379 -29.89 -13.78 21.83
C LEU A 379 -30.74 -12.50 21.89
N GLY A 380 -31.09 -11.98 20.75
CA GLY A 380 -31.66 -10.65 20.62
C GLY A 380 -30.62 -9.52 20.83
N ARG A 381 -30.95 -8.34 20.30
CA ARG A 381 -30.02 -7.19 20.21
C ARG A 381 -29.36 -6.83 21.54
N SER A 382 -30.13 -6.74 22.64
CA SER A 382 -29.61 -6.28 23.93
C SER A 382 -28.57 -7.22 24.52
N ALA A 383 -28.86 -8.52 24.54
CA ALA A 383 -27.93 -9.55 25.04
C ALA A 383 -26.69 -9.68 24.15
N PHE A 384 -26.87 -9.60 22.83
CA PHE A 384 -25.78 -9.65 21.86
C PHE A 384 -24.79 -8.48 22.06
N VAL A 385 -25.29 -7.24 22.14
CA VAL A 385 -24.47 -6.04 22.46
C VAL A 385 -23.76 -6.18 23.80
N SER A 386 -24.44 -6.72 24.83
CA SER A 386 -23.83 -6.97 26.13
C SER A 386 -22.63 -7.92 26.04
N GLN A 387 -22.71 -8.98 25.23
CA GLN A 387 -21.62 -9.92 24.99
C GLN A 387 -20.41 -9.24 24.32
N LEU A 388 -20.63 -8.48 23.25
CA LEU A 388 -19.57 -7.73 22.57
C LEU A 388 -18.90 -6.71 23.52
N ARG A 389 -19.69 -6.01 24.33
CA ARG A 389 -19.15 -5.09 25.35
C ARG A 389 -18.35 -5.82 26.44
N HIS A 390 -18.82 -7.00 26.86
CA HIS A 390 -18.09 -7.82 27.84
C HIS A 390 -16.76 -8.33 27.27
N PHE A 391 -16.72 -8.63 25.99
CA PHE A 391 -15.48 -9.00 25.31
C PHE A 391 -14.49 -7.81 25.28
N LEU A 392 -14.94 -6.63 24.88
CA LEU A 392 -14.11 -5.43 24.77
C LEU A 392 -13.59 -4.93 26.14
N ILE A 393 -14.32 -5.11 27.24
CA ILE A 393 -13.91 -4.61 28.57
C ILE A 393 -12.63 -5.28 29.08
N LYS A 394 -12.24 -6.42 28.48
CA LYS A 394 -10.99 -7.11 28.83
C LYS A 394 -9.75 -6.37 28.36
N THR A 395 -9.87 -5.52 27.32
CA THR A 395 -8.76 -4.82 26.67
C THR A 395 -8.98 -3.30 26.58
N GLN A 396 -10.22 -2.85 26.80
CA GLN A 396 -10.62 -1.46 26.67
C GLN A 396 -11.14 -0.92 27.99
N GLU A 397 -10.88 0.36 28.26
CA GLU A 397 -11.50 1.03 29.39
C GLU A 397 -13.01 1.21 29.19
N HIS A 398 -13.75 1.20 30.27
CA HIS A 398 -15.22 1.33 30.27
C HIS A 398 -15.73 2.59 29.53
N SER A 399 -14.98 3.68 29.61
CA SER A 399 -15.28 4.95 28.93
C SER A 399 -15.15 4.87 27.40
N GLY A 400 -14.31 3.96 26.88
CA GLY A 400 -14.08 3.73 25.47
C GLY A 400 -15.07 2.77 24.81
N LEU A 401 -15.86 2.05 25.59
CA LEU A 401 -16.79 1.06 25.02
C LEU A 401 -17.86 1.75 24.17
N PRO A 402 -18.12 1.25 22.94
CA PRO A 402 -19.18 1.76 22.09
C PRO A 402 -20.55 1.74 22.82
N ARG A 403 -21.27 2.85 22.69
CA ARG A 403 -22.65 2.97 23.25
C ARG A 403 -23.72 2.78 22.19
N PHE A 404 -23.39 3.09 20.96
CA PHE A 404 -24.28 3.00 19.80
C PHE A 404 -23.76 1.89 18.89
N TRP A 405 -24.64 1.04 18.40
CA TRP A 405 -24.31 -0.11 17.60
C TRP A 405 -25.23 -0.17 16.37
N ARG A 406 -24.67 -0.51 15.24
CA ARG A 406 -25.38 -0.86 14.00
C ARG A 406 -24.80 -2.16 13.48
N PHE A 407 -25.65 -3.11 13.14
CA PHE A 407 -25.27 -4.40 12.61
C PHE A 407 -25.75 -4.53 11.17
N VAL A 408 -24.88 -5.05 10.31
CA VAL A 408 -25.10 -5.22 8.87
C VAL A 408 -24.44 -6.52 8.41
N GLU A 409 -24.80 -7.01 7.23
CA GLU A 409 -24.13 -8.14 6.60
C GLU A 409 -22.75 -7.74 6.06
N THR A 410 -22.63 -6.54 5.45
CA THR A 410 -21.37 -6.02 4.90
C THR A 410 -21.24 -4.53 5.12
N LEU A 411 -20.00 -4.04 5.29
CA LEU A 411 -19.71 -2.62 5.38
C LEU A 411 -19.38 -2.02 4.00
N PRO A 412 -19.81 -0.77 3.69
CA PRO A 412 -19.57 -0.12 2.41
C PRO A 412 -18.12 0.39 2.32
N ARG A 413 -17.18 -0.52 2.01
CA ARG A 413 -15.79 -0.15 1.78
C ARG A 413 -15.55 0.22 0.32
N ASN A 414 -14.83 1.32 0.09
CA ASN A 414 -14.40 1.71 -1.25
C ASN A 414 -13.28 0.79 -1.78
N SER A 415 -12.81 1.03 -3.01
CA SER A 415 -11.72 0.27 -3.65
C SER A 415 -10.39 0.29 -2.89
N GLN A 416 -10.22 1.18 -1.91
CA GLN A 416 -9.08 1.26 -1.00
C GLN A 416 -9.38 0.64 0.38
N SER A 417 -10.44 -0.14 0.50
CA SER A 417 -10.90 -0.75 1.75
C SER A 417 -11.24 0.26 2.87
N LYS A 418 -11.52 1.52 2.53
CA LYS A 418 -11.87 2.58 3.48
C LYS A 418 -13.38 2.81 3.53
N ILE A 419 -13.87 3.11 4.75
CA ILE A 419 -15.24 3.61 4.96
C ILE A 419 -15.18 5.14 5.00
N SER A 420 -16.08 5.79 4.28
CA SER A 420 -16.18 7.24 4.30
C SER A 420 -16.88 7.73 5.56
N LYS A 421 -16.48 8.90 6.07
CA LYS A 421 -17.17 9.54 7.21
C LYS A 421 -18.64 9.85 6.91
N PRO A 422 -19.02 10.34 5.71
CA PRO A 422 -20.42 10.54 5.34
C PRO A 422 -21.25 9.27 5.41
N ASP A 423 -20.74 8.12 4.92
CA ASP A 423 -21.49 6.86 4.95
C ASP A 423 -21.76 6.41 6.39
N PHE A 424 -20.77 6.56 7.29
CA PHE A 424 -20.94 6.27 8.70
C PHE A 424 -21.97 7.21 9.35
N GLU A 425 -21.86 8.51 9.12
CA GLU A 425 -22.81 9.50 9.67
C GLU A 425 -24.23 9.22 9.19
N GLN A 426 -24.41 8.93 7.92
CA GLN A 426 -25.70 8.56 7.36
C GLN A 426 -26.27 7.32 8.02
N ALA A 427 -25.44 6.28 8.25
CA ALA A 427 -25.89 5.04 8.89
C ALA A 427 -26.38 5.30 10.33
N PHE A 428 -25.77 6.24 11.06
CA PHE A 428 -26.15 6.54 12.47
C PHE A 428 -27.20 7.65 12.62
N LEU A 429 -27.43 8.47 11.59
CA LEU A 429 -28.50 9.46 11.55
C LEU A 429 -29.84 8.89 11.01
N ALA A 430 -29.78 7.79 10.27
CA ALA A 430 -30.99 7.12 9.76
C ALA A 430 -31.78 6.49 10.92
N GLU A 431 -33.11 6.66 10.90
CA GLU A 431 -34.03 6.02 11.88
C GLU A 431 -34.15 4.49 11.72
N LYS A 432 -33.46 3.91 10.73
CA LYS A 432 -33.54 2.48 10.42
C LYS A 432 -32.82 1.63 11.48
N GLU A 433 -33.48 0.54 11.86
CA GLU A 433 -32.93 -0.56 12.65
C GLU A 433 -31.80 -1.31 11.89
N ASP A 434 -31.14 -2.23 12.59
CA ASP A 434 -30.05 -3.06 12.02
C ASP A 434 -30.48 -3.73 10.70
N ALA A 435 -29.57 -3.82 9.72
CA ALA A 435 -29.82 -4.42 8.41
C ALA A 435 -29.09 -5.78 8.34
N LEU A 436 -29.71 -6.80 8.93
CA LEU A 436 -29.26 -8.20 8.99
C LEU A 436 -30.30 -9.12 8.35
#